data_585d8492bcf792431263fc122c2cba72
#
_entry.id   585d8492bcf792431263fc122c2cba72
#
_cell.length_a   1.000
_cell.length_b   1.000
_cell.length_c   1.000
_cell.angle_alpha   90.00
_cell.angle_beta   90.00
_cell.angle_gamma   90.00
#
_symmetry.space_group_name_H-M   'P 1'
#
loop_
_entity.id
_entity.type
_entity.pdbx_description
1 polymer ?
#
loop_
_entity_poly.entity_id
_entity_poly.type
_entity_poly.pdbx_seq_one_letter_code
_entity_poly.pdbx_strand_id
1 'polypeptide(L)'
;MTNQTAMQYFEWYLPSDGQHWNNLAEDAQHLADLGISHVWMPPAFKATNKDDVGYGVYDLFDLGEFDQKGTVRTKYGLKEEYLNAISQLKEVGIVPMADVVLNHKAAADKLETFEVVEVDPEDRTQEISEPFEIEGWTHFTFDGRNKAYNDFEWHWYHFNGTDFDAKRNKSGIYLIQGDNKGWADNDLVDNENGNFDYLMYANLDYKHPEVIENIYEWADWFVETTGVQGFRMDAIKHIDSFFMRNFIRDVKEKQGQDFYVFGEFWNGNEEDNNTYLEKIEKRFDLVDVPLHNNLHNASTAGADYDLTTIFDHSLVKNHPEHAVTFVDNHDTQRGQALESTVEEWFKPAAYALILLREDGLPCLFYGDYYGIEGEFAQENFQEILDTLLYARKELAYGEQTDYFDDPNCIGWTRSGNEGGAPLAVTISNDAANSKSMEIGSDWAGQTFYDILGNCSDTVTVDEDGWGDFPVSEKSVSVWTIQD
;
A
#
# COMPACT_ATOMS: atom_id res chain seq x y z
N MET A 1 -5.32 17.01 -17.26
CA MET A 1 -4.38 16.37 -16.32
C MET A 1 -4.18 14.95 -16.80
N THR A 2 -2.99 14.41 -16.71
CA THR A 2 -2.71 13.00 -17.04
C THR A 2 -3.14 12.13 -15.86
N ASN A 3 -3.71 10.96 -16.14
CA ASN A 3 -4.03 9.97 -15.12
C ASN A 3 -2.75 9.53 -14.38
N GLN A 4 -2.82 9.50 -13.05
CA GLN A 4 -1.73 9.00 -12.21
C GLN A 4 -1.95 7.53 -11.88
N THR A 5 -0.86 6.77 -11.80
CA THR A 5 -0.87 5.35 -11.43
C THR A 5 0.34 5.07 -10.55
N ALA A 6 0.10 4.52 -9.37
CA ALA A 6 1.17 4.03 -8.50
C ALA A 6 1.48 2.56 -8.80
N MET A 7 2.68 2.14 -8.45
CA MET A 7 3.07 0.74 -8.42
C MET A 7 3.83 0.42 -7.15
N GLN A 8 3.37 -0.58 -6.41
CA GLN A 8 4.15 -1.24 -5.39
C GLN A 8 5.18 -2.13 -6.08
N TYR A 9 6.45 -1.71 -6.09
CA TYR A 9 7.51 -2.40 -6.84
C TYR A 9 8.22 -3.46 -5.99
N PHE A 10 7.47 -4.31 -5.31
CA PHE A 10 7.97 -5.49 -4.58
C PHE A 10 6.83 -6.43 -4.20
N GLU A 11 7.19 -7.67 -3.87
CA GLU A 11 6.33 -8.67 -3.25
C GLU A 11 7.11 -9.38 -2.13
N TRP A 12 6.45 -10.18 -1.29
CA TRP A 12 7.03 -10.72 -0.06
C TRP A 12 8.17 -11.71 -0.29
N TYR A 13 8.06 -12.56 -1.33
CA TYR A 13 8.97 -13.68 -1.61
C TYR A 13 10.12 -13.35 -2.56
N LEU A 14 10.33 -12.07 -2.89
CA LEU A 14 11.47 -11.65 -3.70
C LEU A 14 12.78 -12.28 -3.23
N PRO A 15 13.69 -12.66 -4.15
CA PRO A 15 15.00 -13.19 -3.81
C PRO A 15 15.81 -12.27 -2.89
N SER A 16 16.54 -12.87 -1.94
CA SER A 16 17.47 -12.13 -1.08
C SER A 16 18.88 -12.07 -1.69
N ASP A 17 18.95 -11.66 -2.95
CA ASP A 17 20.19 -11.62 -3.72
C ASP A 17 20.86 -10.23 -3.76
N GLY A 18 20.16 -9.19 -3.27
CA GLY A 18 20.65 -7.82 -3.26
C GLY A 18 20.61 -7.14 -4.62
N GLN A 19 19.80 -7.62 -5.58
CA GLN A 19 19.71 -7.04 -6.92
C GLN A 19 18.49 -6.17 -7.14
N HIS A 20 17.58 -6.11 -6.21
CA HIS A 20 16.28 -5.47 -6.44
C HIS A 20 16.38 -3.99 -6.80
N TRP A 21 17.30 -3.24 -6.17
CA TRP A 21 17.52 -1.84 -6.51
C TRP A 21 18.10 -1.66 -7.92
N ASN A 22 18.98 -2.57 -8.34
CA ASN A 22 19.52 -2.56 -9.69
C ASN A 22 18.43 -2.90 -10.72
N ASN A 23 17.59 -3.89 -10.43
CA ASN A 23 16.46 -4.26 -11.28
C ASN A 23 15.49 -3.07 -11.44
N LEU A 24 15.14 -2.37 -10.35
CA LEU A 24 14.29 -1.18 -10.39
C LEU A 24 14.92 -0.05 -11.24
N ALA A 25 16.23 0.16 -11.08
CA ALA A 25 16.93 1.18 -11.87
C ALA A 25 16.91 0.89 -13.37
N GLU A 26 17.07 -0.37 -13.75
CA GLU A 26 17.02 -0.82 -15.15
C GLU A 26 15.60 -0.75 -15.73
N ASP A 27 14.59 -0.93 -14.89
CA ASP A 27 13.18 -0.99 -15.27
C ASP A 27 12.48 0.39 -15.32
N ALA A 28 13.11 1.42 -14.81
CA ALA A 28 12.52 2.76 -14.64
C ALA A 28 11.90 3.32 -15.94
N GLN A 29 12.57 3.16 -17.10
CA GLN A 29 12.04 3.63 -18.36
C GLN A 29 10.81 2.84 -18.82
N HIS A 30 10.81 1.52 -18.64
CA HIS A 30 9.65 0.67 -18.94
C HIS A 30 8.42 1.08 -18.11
N LEU A 31 8.59 1.31 -16.81
CA LEU A 31 7.51 1.79 -15.93
C LEU A 31 6.94 3.14 -16.40
N ALA A 32 7.81 4.08 -16.81
CA ALA A 32 7.37 5.36 -17.36
C ALA A 32 6.61 5.20 -18.68
N ASP A 33 7.05 4.31 -19.55
CA ASP A 33 6.39 4.00 -20.83
C ASP A 33 4.97 3.43 -20.59
N LEU A 34 4.79 2.64 -19.54
CA LEU A 34 3.48 2.13 -19.09
C LEU A 34 2.57 3.21 -18.49
N GLY A 35 3.10 4.38 -18.12
CA GLY A 35 2.34 5.45 -17.49
C GLY A 35 2.32 5.38 -15.95
N ILE A 36 3.23 4.60 -15.35
CA ILE A 36 3.45 4.64 -13.90
C ILE A 36 4.01 6.01 -13.52
N SER A 37 3.37 6.66 -12.57
CA SER A 37 3.74 8.00 -12.09
C SER A 37 4.38 7.99 -10.70
N HIS A 38 4.13 6.96 -9.91
CA HIS A 38 4.65 6.79 -8.55
C HIS A 38 5.12 5.36 -8.34
N VAL A 39 6.29 5.18 -7.75
CA VAL A 39 6.81 3.84 -7.38
C VAL A 39 7.00 3.78 -5.87
N TRP A 40 6.23 2.92 -5.23
CA TRP A 40 6.39 2.56 -3.83
C TRP A 40 7.43 1.45 -3.73
N MET A 41 8.60 1.80 -3.21
CA MET A 41 9.74 0.91 -2.98
C MET A 41 9.62 0.24 -1.61
N PRO A 42 10.14 -1.01 -1.42
CA PRO A 42 10.14 -1.66 -0.12
C PRO A 42 11.00 -0.91 0.91
N PRO A 43 10.86 -1.23 2.24
CA PRO A 43 11.68 -0.61 3.27
C PRO A 43 13.19 -0.78 3.00
N ALA A 44 13.91 0.33 2.95
CA ALA A 44 15.34 0.36 2.60
C ALA A 44 16.28 0.26 3.83
N PHE A 45 15.71 0.25 5.04
CA PHE A 45 16.46 0.29 6.29
C PHE A 45 17.12 -1.04 6.63
N LYS A 46 18.19 -1.00 7.44
CA LYS A 46 18.76 -2.22 8.02
C LYS A 46 17.72 -2.92 8.89
N ALA A 47 17.44 -4.15 8.55
CA ALA A 47 16.48 -5.00 9.24
C ALA A 47 17.17 -6.06 10.13
N THR A 48 16.43 -7.04 10.65
CA THR A 48 16.93 -8.05 11.58
C THR A 48 18.05 -8.92 11.01
N ASN A 49 18.06 -9.13 9.71
CA ASN A 49 19.06 -9.87 8.95
C ASN A 49 18.97 -9.56 7.44
N LYS A 50 19.86 -10.15 6.63
CA LYS A 50 19.94 -9.90 5.18
C LYS A 50 18.75 -10.42 4.35
N ASP A 51 17.94 -11.30 4.92
CA ASP A 51 16.81 -11.93 4.22
C ASP A 51 15.47 -11.30 4.62
N ASP A 52 15.46 -10.44 5.63
CA ASP A 52 14.28 -9.73 6.13
C ASP A 52 13.75 -8.76 5.06
N VAL A 53 12.44 -8.79 4.86
CA VAL A 53 11.72 -7.96 3.88
C VAL A 53 11.71 -6.45 4.23
N GLY A 54 12.26 -6.09 5.40
CA GLY A 54 12.45 -4.71 5.83
C GLY A 54 11.54 -4.26 6.97
N TYR A 55 10.50 -5.03 7.30
CA TYR A 55 9.57 -4.66 8.39
C TYR A 55 10.10 -4.99 9.79
N GLY A 56 11.10 -5.86 9.93
CA GLY A 56 11.85 -6.03 11.17
C GLY A 56 12.92 -4.95 11.35
N VAL A 57 12.54 -3.69 11.49
CA VAL A 57 13.46 -2.54 11.46
C VAL A 57 14.44 -2.55 12.63
N TYR A 58 15.74 -2.60 12.31
CA TYR A 58 16.82 -2.43 13.29
C TYR A 58 17.34 -0.99 13.32
N ASP A 59 17.88 -0.46 12.22
CA ASP A 59 18.49 0.86 12.17
C ASP A 59 17.96 1.70 11.00
N LEU A 60 17.19 2.74 11.30
CA LEU A 60 16.62 3.66 10.32
C LEU A 60 17.68 4.51 9.58
N PHE A 61 18.88 4.69 10.18
CA PHE A 61 19.97 5.45 9.60
C PHE A 61 20.97 4.59 8.81
N ASP A 62 20.69 3.29 8.60
CA ASP A 62 21.51 2.40 7.79
C ASP A 62 20.68 1.85 6.60
N LEU A 63 21.00 2.31 5.40
CA LEU A 63 20.33 1.95 4.16
C LEU A 63 21.09 0.84 3.38
N GLY A 64 21.84 -0.01 4.08
CA GLY A 64 22.73 -0.99 3.46
C GLY A 64 24.14 -0.45 3.23
N GLU A 65 24.67 0.28 4.21
CA GLU A 65 26.00 0.94 4.15
C GLU A 65 26.96 0.37 5.20
N PHE A 66 26.47 -0.03 6.36
CA PHE A 66 27.28 -0.49 7.49
C PHE A 66 27.15 -2.01 7.72
N ASP A 67 28.24 -2.63 8.20
CA ASP A 67 28.21 -4.04 8.63
C ASP A 67 27.48 -4.17 9.97
N GLN A 68 26.18 -4.44 9.89
CA GLN A 68 25.29 -4.62 11.01
C GLN A 68 24.39 -5.85 10.76
N LYS A 69 24.05 -6.58 11.83
CA LYS A 69 23.26 -7.83 11.75
C LYS A 69 23.83 -8.85 10.76
N GLY A 70 25.18 -8.87 10.64
CA GLY A 70 25.91 -9.84 9.82
C GLY A 70 25.89 -9.56 8.32
N THR A 71 25.56 -8.33 7.92
CA THR A 71 25.51 -7.92 6.52
C THR A 71 25.75 -6.42 6.35
N VAL A 72 26.35 -6.02 5.22
CA VAL A 72 26.36 -4.62 4.80
C VAL A 72 25.06 -4.28 4.07
N ARG A 73 24.69 -5.07 3.06
CA ARG A 73 23.47 -4.84 2.28
C ARG A 73 22.18 -5.18 3.04
N THR A 74 21.08 -4.63 2.60
CA THR A 74 19.75 -5.13 2.93
C THR A 74 19.35 -6.30 2.01
N LYS A 75 18.16 -6.86 2.14
CA LYS A 75 17.61 -7.85 1.19
C LYS A 75 17.71 -7.34 -0.25
N TYR A 76 17.48 -6.07 -0.45
CA TYR A 76 17.28 -5.42 -1.74
C TYR A 76 18.54 -4.85 -2.37
N GLY A 77 19.60 -4.61 -1.60
CA GLY A 77 20.87 -4.11 -2.11
C GLY A 77 21.61 -3.17 -1.17
N LEU A 78 22.57 -2.44 -1.71
CA LEU A 78 23.38 -1.44 -1.03
C LEU A 78 22.74 -0.04 -1.12
N LYS A 79 23.12 0.86 -0.22
CA LYS A 79 22.67 2.27 -0.22
C LYS A 79 22.91 2.97 -1.55
N GLU A 80 24.09 2.81 -2.15
CA GLU A 80 24.41 3.43 -3.45
C GLU A 80 23.51 2.94 -4.58
N GLU A 81 23.10 1.67 -4.56
CA GLU A 81 22.17 1.09 -5.53
C GLU A 81 20.74 1.63 -5.32
N TYR A 82 20.32 1.80 -4.06
CA TYR A 82 19.05 2.45 -3.73
C TYR A 82 18.98 3.90 -4.23
N LEU A 83 20.06 4.67 -3.97
CA LEU A 83 20.15 6.05 -4.46
C LEU A 83 20.16 6.13 -5.99
N ASN A 84 20.80 5.18 -6.65
CA ASN A 84 20.78 5.09 -8.11
C ASN A 84 19.37 4.78 -8.63
N ALA A 85 18.65 3.84 -8.03
CA ALA A 85 17.26 3.54 -8.42
C ALA A 85 16.35 4.78 -8.30
N ILE A 86 16.46 5.53 -7.20
CA ILE A 86 15.74 6.80 -7.01
C ILE A 86 16.10 7.80 -8.12
N SER A 87 17.39 7.93 -8.48
CA SER A 87 17.83 8.83 -9.54
C SER A 87 17.22 8.46 -10.87
N GLN A 88 17.24 7.16 -11.24
CA GLN A 88 16.68 6.67 -12.51
C GLN A 88 15.17 6.91 -12.59
N LEU A 89 14.42 6.66 -11.53
CA LEU A 89 12.98 6.96 -11.48
C LEU A 89 12.71 8.46 -11.71
N LYS A 90 13.47 9.33 -11.04
CA LYS A 90 13.33 10.80 -11.21
C LYS A 90 13.70 11.28 -12.61
N GLU A 91 14.72 10.69 -13.25
CA GLU A 91 15.13 11.02 -14.62
C GLU A 91 14.03 10.77 -15.65
N VAL A 92 13.18 9.77 -15.42
CA VAL A 92 12.03 9.44 -16.29
C VAL A 92 10.72 10.07 -15.82
N GLY A 93 10.74 10.89 -14.76
CA GLY A 93 9.57 11.63 -14.24
C GLY A 93 8.67 10.83 -13.31
N ILE A 94 9.14 9.72 -12.77
CA ILE A 94 8.42 8.93 -11.75
C ILE A 94 8.77 9.44 -10.35
N VAL A 95 7.77 9.57 -9.49
CA VAL A 95 7.91 9.92 -8.07
C VAL A 95 8.38 8.71 -7.28
N PRO A 96 9.63 8.69 -6.75
CA PRO A 96 10.09 7.60 -5.89
C PRO A 96 9.52 7.78 -4.48
N MET A 97 8.86 6.75 -3.97
CA MET A 97 8.26 6.71 -2.63
C MET A 97 8.93 5.66 -1.76
N ALA A 98 9.28 6.04 -0.54
CA ALA A 98 9.84 5.11 0.44
C ALA A 98 8.74 4.50 1.30
N ASP A 99 8.88 3.21 1.62
CA ASP A 99 8.12 2.55 2.68
C ASP A 99 8.73 2.91 4.03
N VAL A 100 7.95 3.47 4.93
CA VAL A 100 8.38 4.07 6.20
C VAL A 100 7.76 3.33 7.37
N VAL A 101 8.57 2.57 8.11
CA VAL A 101 8.16 1.72 9.22
C VAL A 101 8.58 2.37 10.53
N LEU A 102 7.64 3.00 11.23
CA LEU A 102 7.88 3.77 12.46
C LEU A 102 7.16 3.22 13.69
N ASN A 103 6.45 2.12 13.59
CA ASN A 103 5.70 1.59 14.72
C ASN A 103 6.61 0.93 15.77
N HIS A 104 7.66 0.24 15.35
CA HIS A 104 8.46 -0.63 16.21
C HIS A 104 9.92 -0.72 15.78
N LYS A 105 10.74 -1.35 16.64
CA LYS A 105 12.13 -1.73 16.35
C LYS A 105 12.37 -3.19 16.75
N ALA A 106 13.20 -3.88 15.96
CA ALA A 106 13.51 -5.31 16.11
C ALA A 106 15.02 -5.57 16.25
N ALA A 107 15.39 -6.72 16.83
CA ALA A 107 16.76 -7.23 16.93
C ALA A 107 17.72 -6.28 17.69
N ALA A 108 17.31 -5.75 18.84
CA ALA A 108 18.18 -4.97 19.71
C ALA A 108 19.51 -5.68 20.02
N ASP A 109 20.53 -4.90 20.36
CA ASP A 109 21.89 -5.40 20.58
C ASP A 109 22.10 -6.02 21.96
N LYS A 110 21.35 -5.52 22.97
CA LYS A 110 21.49 -5.97 24.36
C LYS A 110 20.14 -6.07 25.07
N LEU A 111 20.10 -6.93 26.07
CA LEU A 111 19.01 -7.05 27.01
C LEU A 111 19.08 -5.93 28.06
N GLU A 112 17.92 -5.47 28.50
CA GLU A 112 17.73 -4.58 29.65
C GLU A 112 16.70 -5.19 30.60
N THR A 113 16.83 -4.88 31.89
CA THR A 113 15.86 -5.27 32.93
C THR A 113 14.96 -4.10 33.24
N PHE A 114 13.64 -4.32 33.13
CA PHE A 114 12.63 -3.33 33.45
C PHE A 114 11.31 -3.99 33.90
N GLU A 115 10.44 -3.20 34.51
CA GLU A 115 9.15 -3.65 35.02
C GLU A 115 8.08 -3.59 33.95
N VAL A 116 7.21 -4.60 33.91
CA VAL A 116 6.08 -4.72 33.00
C VAL A 116 4.85 -5.27 33.70
N VAL A 117 3.68 -5.12 33.06
CA VAL A 117 2.50 -5.99 33.27
C VAL A 117 2.24 -6.75 31.99
N GLU A 118 1.80 -8.00 32.08
CA GLU A 118 1.29 -8.76 30.96
C GLU A 118 -0.17 -8.36 30.73
N VAL A 119 -0.54 -8.08 29.48
CA VAL A 119 -1.91 -7.72 29.11
C VAL A 119 -2.57 -8.82 28.28
N ASP A 120 -3.89 -8.85 28.26
CA ASP A 120 -4.66 -9.80 27.47
C ASP A 120 -4.48 -9.47 25.96
N PRO A 121 -4.13 -10.44 25.10
CA PRO A 121 -3.93 -10.20 23.67
C PRO A 121 -5.23 -9.82 22.93
N GLU A 122 -6.41 -10.18 23.45
CA GLU A 122 -7.71 -9.88 22.84
C GLU A 122 -8.35 -8.59 23.44
N ASP A 123 -7.89 -8.16 24.62
CA ASP A 123 -8.27 -6.89 25.25
C ASP A 123 -7.07 -6.27 25.98
N ARG A 124 -6.27 -5.50 25.26
CA ARG A 124 -4.99 -4.93 25.74
C ARG A 124 -5.15 -3.85 26.81
N THR A 125 -6.37 -3.43 27.09
CA THR A 125 -6.69 -2.58 28.25
C THR A 125 -6.75 -3.37 29.54
N GLN A 126 -6.76 -4.71 29.47
CA GLN A 126 -6.89 -5.61 30.59
C GLN A 126 -5.51 -6.17 31.01
N GLU A 127 -5.03 -5.75 32.19
CA GLU A 127 -3.84 -6.33 32.81
C GLU A 127 -4.16 -7.72 33.39
N ILE A 128 -3.40 -8.72 33.01
CA ILE A 128 -3.56 -10.12 33.45
C ILE A 128 -2.48 -10.60 34.43
N SER A 129 -1.56 -9.69 34.81
CA SER A 129 -0.56 -9.94 35.86
C SER A 129 -0.39 -8.74 36.78
N GLU A 130 0.14 -8.98 37.97
CA GLU A 130 0.75 -7.92 38.77
C GLU A 130 2.07 -7.49 38.10
N PRO A 131 2.58 -6.27 38.40
CA PRO A 131 3.88 -5.81 37.89
C PRO A 131 5.03 -6.76 38.25
N PHE A 132 5.89 -7.03 37.26
CA PHE A 132 7.07 -7.87 37.49
C PHE A 132 8.21 -7.49 36.52
N GLU A 133 9.46 -7.85 36.90
CA GLU A 133 10.64 -7.60 36.06
C GLU A 133 10.80 -8.65 34.97
N ILE A 134 11.09 -8.21 33.73
CA ILE A 134 11.55 -9.03 32.61
C ILE A 134 12.95 -8.61 32.17
N GLU A 135 13.58 -9.42 31.32
CA GLU A 135 14.70 -9.05 30.47
C GLU A 135 14.20 -8.95 29.02
N GLY A 136 14.15 -7.70 28.48
CA GLY A 136 13.69 -7.43 27.12
C GLY A 136 14.80 -6.96 26.20
N TRP A 137 14.68 -7.24 24.90
CA TRP A 137 15.56 -6.78 23.84
C TRP A 137 15.20 -5.34 23.45
N THR A 138 15.81 -4.35 24.13
CA THR A 138 15.45 -2.95 24.02
C THR A 138 16.62 -1.97 23.91
N HIS A 139 17.86 -2.42 24.11
CA HIS A 139 19.02 -1.56 23.97
C HIS A 139 19.65 -1.70 22.58
N PHE A 140 19.51 -0.65 21.77
CA PHE A 140 20.09 -0.54 20.43
C PHE A 140 21.27 0.42 20.45
N THR A 141 22.47 -0.07 20.13
CA THR A 141 23.72 0.69 20.19
C THR A 141 24.29 1.02 18.81
N PHE A 142 23.86 0.30 17.76
CA PHE A 142 24.30 0.51 16.39
C PHE A 142 25.81 0.57 16.21
N ASP A 143 26.54 -0.36 16.87
CA ASP A 143 28.01 -0.35 16.94
C ASP A 143 28.66 -0.37 15.55
N GLY A 144 28.06 -1.09 14.57
CA GLY A 144 28.59 -1.14 13.19
C GLY A 144 28.53 0.19 12.45
N ARG A 145 27.55 1.03 12.76
CA ARG A 145 27.43 2.39 12.23
C ARG A 145 28.40 3.38 12.90
N ASN A 146 28.89 3.08 14.09
CA ASN A 146 29.87 3.87 14.83
C ASN A 146 29.52 5.37 14.90
N LYS A 147 28.27 5.66 15.25
CA LYS A 147 27.71 7.02 15.41
C LYS A 147 27.68 7.86 14.12
N ALA A 148 27.87 7.26 12.94
CA ALA A 148 27.63 7.97 11.69
C ALA A 148 26.16 8.41 11.60
N TYR A 149 25.93 9.63 11.14
CA TYR A 149 24.62 10.29 10.96
C TYR A 149 23.88 10.64 12.26
N ASN A 150 23.91 9.79 13.29
CA ASN A 150 23.19 9.96 14.53
C ASN A 150 23.88 9.14 15.64
N ASP A 151 23.99 9.66 16.87
CA ASP A 151 24.60 8.99 18.02
C ASP A 151 23.60 8.55 19.09
N PHE A 152 22.30 8.62 18.77
CA PHE A 152 21.21 8.21 19.65
C PHE A 152 21.22 6.69 19.88
N GLU A 153 21.15 6.28 21.13
CA GLU A 153 20.97 4.89 21.56
C GLU A 153 19.57 4.71 22.11
N TRP A 154 18.90 3.62 21.69
CA TRP A 154 17.57 3.31 22.20
C TRP A 154 17.68 2.46 23.46
N HIS A 155 16.82 2.75 24.43
CA HIS A 155 16.71 2.05 25.69
C HIS A 155 15.23 1.69 25.97
N TRP A 156 15.02 0.78 26.93
CA TRP A 156 13.68 0.30 27.31
C TRP A 156 12.65 1.42 27.53
N TYR A 157 13.10 2.57 28.05
CA TYR A 157 12.22 3.71 28.33
C TYR A 157 11.80 4.51 27.08
N HIS A 158 12.30 4.20 25.91
CA HIS A 158 11.84 4.73 24.63
C HIS A 158 10.70 3.89 24.01
N PHE A 159 10.36 2.77 24.67
CA PHE A 159 9.30 1.86 24.23
C PHE A 159 8.19 1.79 25.26
N ASN A 160 6.96 1.48 24.83
CA ASN A 160 5.84 1.26 25.74
C ASN A 160 5.37 -0.21 25.78
N GLY A 161 5.84 -1.05 24.86
CA GLY A 161 5.51 -2.47 24.81
C GLY A 161 6.61 -3.33 24.19
N THR A 162 6.60 -4.63 24.55
CA THR A 162 7.45 -5.67 23.96
C THR A 162 6.74 -7.04 24.00
N ASP A 163 7.19 -7.99 23.19
CA ASP A 163 6.54 -9.30 23.02
C ASP A 163 7.30 -10.49 23.63
N PHE A 164 8.47 -10.24 24.24
CA PHE A 164 9.30 -11.35 24.72
C PHE A 164 10.04 -11.08 26.02
N ASP A 165 9.86 -11.98 27.01
CA ASP A 165 10.66 -12.04 28.23
C ASP A 165 11.80 -13.05 28.07
N ALA A 166 13.01 -12.57 27.83
CA ALA A 166 14.20 -13.40 27.66
C ALA A 166 14.58 -14.17 28.94
N LYS A 167 14.30 -13.62 30.13
CA LYS A 167 14.58 -14.28 31.42
C LYS A 167 13.76 -15.55 31.62
N ARG A 168 12.52 -15.55 31.16
CA ARG A 168 11.60 -16.71 31.28
C ARG A 168 11.45 -17.47 29.97
N ASN A 169 12.03 -16.97 28.88
CA ASN A 169 11.84 -17.48 27.52
C ASN A 169 10.35 -17.61 27.18
N LYS A 170 9.60 -16.54 27.39
CA LYS A 170 8.14 -16.52 27.23
C LYS A 170 7.71 -15.36 26.35
N SER A 171 6.90 -15.65 25.31
CA SER A 171 6.19 -14.64 24.53
C SER A 171 4.90 -14.23 25.22
N GLY A 172 4.52 -12.97 25.04
CA GLY A 172 3.30 -12.35 25.57
C GLY A 172 3.25 -10.89 25.11
N ILE A 173 2.22 -10.16 25.46
CA ILE A 173 2.19 -8.71 25.26
C ILE A 173 2.47 -8.06 26.61
N TYR A 174 3.63 -7.42 26.71
CA TYR A 174 4.14 -6.81 27.93
C TYR A 174 4.10 -5.28 27.82
N LEU A 175 3.20 -4.65 28.60
CA LEU A 175 3.14 -3.21 28.75
C LEU A 175 4.21 -2.75 29.73
N ILE A 176 5.15 -1.92 29.24
CA ILE A 176 6.27 -1.40 30.04
C ILE A 176 5.76 -0.41 31.08
N GLN A 177 6.24 -0.55 32.31
CA GLN A 177 5.85 0.28 33.45
C GLN A 177 6.87 1.39 33.70
N GLY A 178 6.43 2.52 34.25
CA GLY A 178 7.27 3.66 34.61
C GLY A 178 6.52 4.99 34.53
N ASP A 179 7.23 6.08 34.79
CA ASP A 179 6.65 7.42 34.75
C ASP A 179 6.23 7.78 33.31
N ASN A 180 4.97 8.19 33.14
CA ASN A 180 4.33 8.52 31.86
C ASN A 180 4.25 7.34 30.85
N LYS A 181 4.43 6.09 31.30
CA LYS A 181 4.23 4.89 30.48
C LYS A 181 2.75 4.54 30.32
N GLY A 182 2.47 3.74 29.32
CA GLY A 182 1.12 3.27 28.96
C GLY A 182 0.93 3.26 27.46
N TRP A 183 -0.08 2.56 26.99
CA TRP A 183 -0.50 2.64 25.59
C TRP A 183 -0.87 4.07 25.22
N ALA A 184 -0.83 4.41 23.94
CA ALA A 184 -1.44 5.63 23.43
C ALA A 184 -2.91 5.73 23.87
N ASP A 185 -3.44 6.93 23.94
CA ASP A 185 -4.84 7.13 24.35
C ASP A 185 -5.77 6.47 23.30
N ASN A 186 -6.87 5.85 23.73
CA ASN A 186 -7.77 5.06 22.88
C ASN A 186 -8.40 5.83 21.71
N ASP A 187 -8.44 7.15 21.79
CA ASP A 187 -8.92 8.00 20.70
C ASP A 187 -7.84 8.38 19.69
N LEU A 188 -6.57 7.97 19.89
CA LEU A 188 -5.44 8.26 19.02
C LEU A 188 -4.98 7.07 18.17
N VAL A 189 -5.34 5.85 18.56
CA VAL A 189 -5.05 4.60 17.84
C VAL A 189 -6.35 3.86 17.53
N ASP A 190 -6.26 2.77 16.77
CA ASP A 190 -7.41 1.90 16.52
C ASP A 190 -7.87 1.21 17.81
N ASN A 191 -9.17 0.94 17.93
CA ASN A 191 -9.78 0.36 19.13
C ASN A 191 -9.94 -1.16 19.06
N GLU A 192 -9.48 -1.80 18.02
CA GLU A 192 -9.41 -3.25 17.93
C GLU A 192 -8.62 -3.79 19.14
N ASN A 193 -9.04 -4.93 19.70
CA ASN A 193 -8.49 -5.48 20.93
C ASN A 193 -8.48 -4.49 22.13
N GLY A 194 -9.44 -3.56 22.17
CA GLY A 194 -9.57 -2.55 23.22
C GLY A 194 -8.63 -1.34 23.06
N ASN A 195 -7.43 -1.54 22.56
CA ASN A 195 -6.42 -0.55 22.19
C ASN A 195 -5.37 -1.21 21.31
N PHE A 196 -5.15 -0.72 20.10
CA PHE A 196 -4.22 -1.37 19.17
C PHE A 196 -2.93 -0.58 18.94
N ASP A 197 -2.41 0.09 19.96
CA ASP A 197 -1.08 0.71 19.93
C ASP A 197 0.02 -0.34 19.66
N TYR A 198 -0.02 -1.48 20.37
CA TYR A 198 0.97 -2.52 20.21
C TYR A 198 0.70 -3.40 18.97
N LEU A 199 1.67 -3.51 18.06
CA LEU A 199 1.64 -4.47 16.95
C LEU A 199 2.62 -5.63 17.18
N MET A 200 3.92 -5.36 17.28
CA MET A 200 4.99 -6.36 17.42
C MET A 200 6.31 -5.77 17.93
N TYR A 201 7.25 -6.60 18.31
CA TYR A 201 8.61 -6.25 18.72
C TYR A 201 8.67 -5.21 19.86
N ALA A 202 9.61 -4.28 19.81
CA ALA A 202 9.71 -3.14 20.74
C ALA A 202 8.93 -1.95 20.17
N ASN A 203 7.73 -1.70 20.72
CA ASN A 203 6.81 -0.66 20.26
C ASN A 203 7.28 0.73 20.69
N LEU A 204 7.39 1.68 19.76
CA LEU A 204 7.85 3.03 20.04
C LEU A 204 6.85 3.80 20.91
N ASP A 205 7.38 4.49 21.94
CA ASP A 205 6.59 5.33 22.83
C ASP A 205 6.53 6.78 22.31
N TYR A 206 5.48 7.11 21.56
CA TYR A 206 5.27 8.46 21.03
C TYR A 206 4.87 9.51 22.09
N LYS A 207 4.78 9.12 23.38
CA LYS A 207 4.71 10.06 24.52
C LYS A 207 6.10 10.52 24.96
N HIS A 208 7.19 9.82 24.54
CA HIS A 208 8.56 10.13 24.92
C HIS A 208 9.17 11.18 23.97
N PRO A 209 9.60 12.35 24.48
CA PRO A 209 10.08 13.45 23.61
C PRO A 209 11.31 13.08 22.77
N GLU A 210 12.25 12.28 23.31
CA GLU A 210 13.45 11.88 22.57
C GLU A 210 13.13 10.93 21.40
N VAL A 211 12.07 10.13 21.51
CA VAL A 211 11.56 9.32 20.39
C VAL A 211 11.07 10.21 19.26
N ILE A 212 10.23 11.17 19.59
CA ILE A 212 9.69 12.13 18.63
C ILE A 212 10.83 12.90 17.95
N GLU A 213 11.76 13.46 18.73
CA GLU A 213 12.90 14.23 18.22
C GLU A 213 13.77 13.39 17.27
N ASN A 214 14.09 12.13 17.65
CA ASN A 214 14.88 11.23 16.82
C ASN A 214 14.20 10.88 15.50
N ILE A 215 12.87 10.68 15.48
CA ILE A 215 12.13 10.40 14.26
C ILE A 215 12.08 11.61 13.32
N TYR A 216 11.93 12.84 13.84
CA TYR A 216 12.01 14.06 13.01
C TYR A 216 13.42 14.26 12.44
N GLU A 217 14.47 14.05 13.24
CA GLU A 217 15.87 14.11 12.78
C GLU A 217 16.14 13.08 11.68
N TRP A 218 15.63 11.86 11.87
CA TRP A 218 15.71 10.82 10.86
C TRP A 218 15.02 11.22 9.54
N ALA A 219 13.82 11.77 9.60
CA ALA A 219 13.09 12.15 8.39
C ALA A 219 13.82 13.22 7.58
N ASP A 220 14.38 14.23 8.26
CA ASP A 220 15.18 15.27 7.62
C ASP A 220 16.42 14.67 6.94
N TRP A 221 17.18 13.85 7.66
CA TRP A 221 18.35 13.16 7.12
C TRP A 221 17.98 12.23 5.97
N PHE A 222 16.90 11.46 6.10
CA PHE A 222 16.49 10.46 5.11
C PHE A 222 16.12 11.11 3.78
N VAL A 223 15.27 12.14 3.81
CA VAL A 223 14.85 12.84 2.58
C VAL A 223 16.02 13.59 1.95
N GLU A 224 16.87 14.26 2.75
CA GLU A 224 18.06 14.94 2.24
C GLU A 224 19.05 13.96 1.59
N THR A 225 19.25 12.79 2.20
CA THR A 225 20.18 11.76 1.73
C THR A 225 19.69 11.06 0.48
N THR A 226 18.41 10.72 0.43
CA THR A 226 17.86 9.85 -0.62
C THR A 226 17.24 10.63 -1.77
N GLY A 227 16.66 11.78 -1.48
CA GLY A 227 15.92 12.57 -2.46
C GLY A 227 14.60 11.92 -2.89
N VAL A 228 14.01 11.04 -2.07
CA VAL A 228 12.63 10.54 -2.28
C VAL A 228 11.63 11.67 -2.29
N GLN A 229 10.52 11.49 -2.97
CA GLN A 229 9.50 12.52 -3.17
C GLN A 229 8.14 12.12 -2.58
N GLY A 230 8.11 11.03 -1.83
CA GLY A 230 6.92 10.58 -1.15
C GLY A 230 7.20 9.47 -0.13
N PHE A 231 6.20 9.21 0.72
CA PHE A 231 6.20 8.15 1.72
C PHE A 231 4.94 7.28 1.60
N ARG A 232 5.11 5.98 1.79
CA ARG A 232 4.07 5.09 2.27
C ARG A 232 4.32 4.86 3.75
N MET A 233 3.37 5.20 4.59
CA MET A 233 3.47 5.06 6.04
C MET A 233 2.89 3.73 6.48
N ASP A 234 3.75 2.85 6.99
CA ASP A 234 3.40 1.51 7.47
C ASP A 234 2.59 1.54 8.76
N ALA A 235 1.61 0.65 8.89
CA ALA A 235 0.92 0.28 10.14
C ALA A 235 0.40 1.47 10.98
N ILE A 236 -0.09 2.53 10.33
CA ILE A 236 -0.46 3.79 11.00
C ILE A 236 -1.66 3.67 11.95
N LYS A 237 -2.46 2.61 11.86
CA LYS A 237 -3.55 2.38 12.82
C LYS A 237 -3.05 2.09 14.24
N HIS A 238 -1.77 1.71 14.38
CA HIS A 238 -1.07 1.43 15.62
C HIS A 238 -0.25 2.61 16.14
N ILE A 239 -0.17 3.71 15.40
CA ILE A 239 0.62 4.89 15.76
C ILE A 239 -0.33 6.03 16.14
N ASP A 240 0.03 6.79 17.17
CA ASP A 240 -0.68 8.00 17.58
C ASP A 240 -1.02 8.89 16.37
N SER A 241 -2.31 9.04 16.07
CA SER A 241 -2.80 9.78 14.90
C SER A 241 -2.47 11.28 14.97
N PHE A 242 -2.33 11.84 16.18
CA PHE A 242 -1.92 13.22 16.37
C PHE A 242 -0.43 13.39 16.05
N PHE A 243 0.42 12.41 16.45
CA PHE A 243 1.81 12.37 16.02
C PHE A 243 1.88 12.28 14.49
N MET A 244 1.19 11.33 13.86
CA MET A 244 1.20 11.14 12.40
C MET A 244 0.81 12.41 11.64
N ARG A 245 -0.27 13.07 12.07
CA ARG A 245 -0.71 14.34 11.49
C ARG A 245 0.37 15.42 11.55
N ASN A 246 1.00 15.60 12.71
CA ASN A 246 2.02 16.62 12.90
C ASN A 246 3.31 16.29 12.16
N PHE A 247 3.72 15.03 12.15
CA PHE A 247 4.89 14.54 11.44
C PHE A 247 4.77 14.80 9.92
N ILE A 248 3.67 14.38 9.31
CA ILE A 248 3.47 14.59 7.86
C ILE A 248 3.31 16.07 7.53
N ARG A 249 2.69 16.86 8.40
CA ARG A 249 2.66 18.32 8.22
C ARG A 249 4.07 18.92 8.17
N ASP A 250 4.94 18.56 9.10
CA ASP A 250 6.32 19.04 9.15
C ASP A 250 7.10 18.63 7.88
N VAL A 251 7.00 17.36 7.47
CA VAL A 251 7.61 16.88 6.23
C VAL A 251 7.15 17.70 5.03
N LYS A 252 5.83 17.91 4.86
CA LYS A 252 5.29 18.69 3.74
C LYS A 252 5.64 20.18 3.82
N GLU A 253 5.78 20.76 5.01
CA GLU A 253 6.25 22.14 5.19
C GLU A 253 7.70 22.32 4.73
N LYS A 254 8.55 21.31 4.94
CA LYS A 254 9.98 21.32 4.57
C LYS A 254 10.22 20.95 3.11
N GLN A 255 9.51 19.95 2.60
CA GLN A 255 9.75 19.36 1.28
C GLN A 255 8.85 19.96 0.17
N GLY A 256 7.74 20.61 0.54
CA GLY A 256 6.70 21.11 -0.37
C GLY A 256 5.41 20.31 -0.29
N GLN A 257 4.31 20.95 -0.66
CA GLN A 257 2.98 20.32 -0.59
C GLN A 257 2.81 19.15 -1.58
N ASP A 258 3.63 19.12 -2.63
CA ASP A 258 3.64 18.06 -3.65
C ASP A 258 4.37 16.79 -3.17
N PHE A 259 4.99 16.80 -1.97
CA PHE A 259 5.54 15.58 -1.36
C PHE A 259 4.39 14.62 -1.05
N TYR A 260 4.30 13.55 -1.85
CA TYR A 260 3.15 12.66 -1.80
C TYR A 260 3.22 11.68 -0.63
N VAL A 261 2.13 11.51 0.10
CA VAL A 261 2.09 10.59 1.24
C VAL A 261 0.76 9.85 1.24
N PHE A 262 0.83 8.53 1.43
CA PHE A 262 -0.30 7.73 1.82
C PHE A 262 0.04 6.79 2.97
N GLY A 263 -0.96 6.37 3.71
CA GLY A 263 -0.80 5.53 4.89
C GLY A 263 -1.58 4.24 4.82
N GLU A 264 -1.03 3.21 5.45
CA GLU A 264 -1.71 1.95 5.66
C GLU A 264 -2.53 2.00 6.96
N PHE A 265 -3.78 2.43 6.85
CA PHE A 265 -4.77 2.26 7.90
C PHE A 265 -5.57 0.98 7.61
N TRP A 266 -5.04 -0.17 8.07
CA TRP A 266 -5.63 -1.47 7.76
C TRP A 266 -6.91 -1.72 8.55
N ASN A 267 -8.00 -1.19 8.08
CA ASN A 267 -9.33 -1.34 8.67
C ASN A 267 -10.40 -1.39 7.56
N GLY A 268 -11.21 -2.45 7.56
CA GLY A 268 -12.28 -2.67 6.58
C GLY A 268 -13.57 -1.89 6.87
N ASN A 269 -13.61 -1.09 7.94
CA ASN A 269 -14.80 -0.33 8.33
C ASN A 269 -14.77 1.09 7.78
N GLU A 270 -15.81 1.48 7.07
CA GLU A 270 -15.97 2.80 6.46
C GLU A 270 -15.90 3.94 7.49
N GLU A 271 -16.59 3.79 8.64
CA GLU A 271 -16.69 4.84 9.67
C GLU A 271 -15.33 5.08 10.34
N ASP A 272 -14.54 4.00 10.56
CA ASP A 272 -13.20 4.10 11.15
C ASP A 272 -12.23 4.80 10.19
N ASN A 273 -12.28 4.48 8.88
CA ASN A 273 -11.49 5.16 7.85
C ASN A 273 -11.84 6.66 7.77
N ASN A 274 -13.12 6.99 7.74
CA ASN A 274 -13.59 8.38 7.73
C ASN A 274 -13.13 9.13 9.00
N THR A 275 -13.26 8.50 10.15
CA THR A 275 -12.82 9.06 11.44
C THR A 275 -11.31 9.30 11.45
N TYR A 276 -10.52 8.37 10.93
CA TYR A 276 -9.07 8.53 10.86
C TYR A 276 -8.66 9.67 9.93
N LEU A 277 -9.27 9.78 8.75
CA LEU A 277 -9.05 10.90 7.83
C LEU A 277 -9.32 12.27 8.47
N GLU A 278 -10.40 12.39 9.25
CA GLU A 278 -10.70 13.63 9.98
C GLU A 278 -9.66 13.91 11.08
N LYS A 279 -9.20 12.89 11.83
CA LYS A 279 -8.15 13.04 12.87
C LYS A 279 -6.83 13.55 12.30
N ILE A 280 -6.44 13.08 11.15
CA ILE A 280 -5.23 13.53 10.46
C ILE A 280 -5.45 14.82 9.64
N GLU A 281 -6.63 15.43 9.69
CA GLU A 281 -7.00 16.63 8.92
C GLU A 281 -6.82 16.42 7.40
N LYS A 282 -7.02 15.20 6.90
CA LYS A 282 -6.86 14.83 5.47
C LYS A 282 -5.50 15.26 4.89
N ARG A 283 -4.44 15.15 5.69
CA ARG A 283 -3.10 15.58 5.29
C ARG A 283 -2.40 14.62 4.34
N PHE A 284 -2.87 13.38 4.29
CA PHE A 284 -2.38 12.35 3.41
C PHE A 284 -3.48 11.34 3.11
N ASP A 285 -3.26 10.54 2.07
CA ASP A 285 -4.22 9.57 1.58
C ASP A 285 -4.12 8.24 2.32
N LEU A 286 -5.12 7.37 2.19
CA LEU A 286 -5.14 6.03 2.79
C LEU A 286 -5.31 4.95 1.71
N VAL A 287 -4.78 3.77 1.97
CA VAL A 287 -5.12 2.58 1.18
C VAL A 287 -6.59 2.22 1.38
N ASP A 288 -7.28 1.87 0.31
CA ASP A 288 -8.72 1.53 0.32
C ASP A 288 -8.93 0.04 0.65
N VAL A 289 -8.74 -0.31 1.93
CA VAL A 289 -8.96 -1.68 2.44
C VAL A 289 -10.41 -2.13 2.25
N PRO A 290 -11.44 -1.30 2.49
CA PRO A 290 -12.82 -1.69 2.20
C PRO A 290 -13.05 -2.09 0.74
N LEU A 291 -12.49 -1.36 -0.24
CA LEU A 291 -12.61 -1.75 -1.65
C LEU A 291 -11.89 -3.07 -1.92
N HIS A 292 -10.67 -3.26 -1.41
CA HIS A 292 -9.97 -4.54 -1.53
C HIS A 292 -10.82 -5.70 -1.01
N ASN A 293 -11.46 -5.55 0.15
CA ASN A 293 -12.37 -6.56 0.72
C ASN A 293 -13.55 -6.84 -0.21
N ASN A 294 -14.13 -5.81 -0.85
CA ASN A 294 -15.21 -5.98 -1.80
C ASN A 294 -14.74 -6.76 -3.05
N LEU A 295 -13.55 -6.45 -3.58
CA LEU A 295 -12.95 -7.15 -4.71
C LEU A 295 -12.67 -8.63 -4.39
N HIS A 296 -12.09 -8.91 -3.22
CA HIS A 296 -11.87 -10.26 -2.73
C HIS A 296 -13.19 -11.03 -2.59
N ASN A 297 -14.20 -10.44 -1.94
CA ASN A 297 -15.52 -11.05 -1.78
C ASN A 297 -16.21 -11.30 -3.11
N ALA A 298 -16.13 -10.38 -4.06
CA ALA A 298 -16.68 -10.56 -5.41
C ALA A 298 -16.02 -11.73 -6.14
N SER A 299 -14.68 -11.84 -6.02
CA SER A 299 -13.92 -12.91 -6.64
C SER A 299 -14.25 -14.29 -6.08
N THR A 300 -14.47 -14.39 -4.76
CA THR A 300 -14.75 -15.65 -4.05
C THR A 300 -16.20 -16.07 -4.16
N ALA A 301 -17.15 -15.14 -4.11
CA ALA A 301 -18.58 -15.44 -4.24
C ALA A 301 -19.03 -15.64 -5.71
N GLY A 302 -18.28 -15.11 -6.69
CA GLY A 302 -18.62 -15.24 -8.10
C GLY A 302 -20.02 -14.70 -8.40
N ALA A 303 -20.86 -15.51 -9.04
CA ALA A 303 -22.22 -15.13 -9.45
C ALA A 303 -23.18 -14.76 -8.29
N ASP A 304 -22.84 -15.14 -7.06
CA ASP A 304 -23.65 -14.82 -5.88
C ASP A 304 -23.33 -13.41 -5.33
N TYR A 305 -22.31 -12.72 -5.85
CA TYR A 305 -21.98 -11.34 -5.48
C TYR A 305 -22.73 -10.34 -6.36
N ASP A 306 -23.34 -9.35 -5.73
CA ASP A 306 -23.98 -8.23 -6.43
C ASP A 306 -22.94 -7.17 -6.82
N LEU A 307 -22.49 -7.18 -8.08
CA LEU A 307 -21.49 -6.22 -8.60
C LEU A 307 -21.94 -4.76 -8.50
N THR A 308 -23.26 -4.48 -8.42
CA THR A 308 -23.73 -3.09 -8.27
C THR A 308 -23.27 -2.45 -6.97
N THR A 309 -22.87 -3.26 -5.99
CA THR A 309 -22.41 -2.85 -4.66
C THR A 309 -20.89 -2.82 -4.53
N ILE A 310 -20.14 -3.05 -5.60
CA ILE A 310 -18.66 -3.24 -5.54
C ILE A 310 -17.91 -2.08 -4.87
N PHE A 311 -18.42 -0.86 -4.98
CA PHE A 311 -17.85 0.32 -4.34
C PHE A 311 -18.53 0.71 -3.02
N ASP A 312 -19.56 -0.02 -2.57
CA ASP A 312 -20.26 0.33 -1.33
C ASP A 312 -19.32 0.26 -0.14
N HIS A 313 -19.43 1.24 0.75
CA HIS A 313 -18.61 1.38 1.94
C HIS A 313 -17.11 1.53 1.69
N SER A 314 -16.68 1.77 0.44
CA SER A 314 -15.27 1.99 0.11
C SER A 314 -14.84 3.42 0.38
N LEU A 315 -13.53 3.58 0.58
CA LEU A 315 -12.93 4.90 0.76
C LEU A 315 -13.03 5.73 -0.52
N VAL A 316 -12.79 5.11 -1.68
CA VAL A 316 -12.86 5.79 -2.98
C VAL A 316 -14.25 6.32 -3.30
N LYS A 317 -15.30 5.69 -2.82
CA LYS A 317 -16.67 6.18 -2.98
C LYS A 317 -16.94 7.44 -2.18
N ASN A 318 -16.39 7.54 -0.97
CA ASN A 318 -16.68 8.63 -0.03
C ASN A 318 -15.65 9.77 -0.12
N HIS A 319 -14.40 9.43 -0.38
CA HIS A 319 -13.25 10.33 -0.43
C HIS A 319 -12.34 9.99 -1.61
N PRO A 320 -12.83 10.12 -2.86
CA PRO A 320 -12.07 9.73 -4.07
C PRO A 320 -10.70 10.38 -4.16
N GLU A 321 -10.56 11.61 -3.66
CA GLU A 321 -9.32 12.37 -3.62
C GLU A 321 -8.30 11.89 -2.57
N HIS A 322 -8.72 11.00 -1.65
CA HIS A 322 -7.89 10.50 -0.55
C HIS A 322 -7.76 8.97 -0.55
N ALA A 323 -8.15 8.31 -1.64
CA ALA A 323 -8.15 6.86 -1.74
C ALA A 323 -7.01 6.35 -2.65
N VAL A 324 -6.15 5.48 -2.11
CA VAL A 324 -5.22 4.66 -2.89
C VAL A 324 -5.86 3.29 -3.08
N THR A 325 -6.36 3.03 -4.28
CA THR A 325 -7.06 1.77 -4.61
C THR A 325 -6.06 0.70 -5.03
N PHE A 326 -6.29 -0.55 -4.65
CA PHE A 326 -5.42 -1.68 -4.98
C PHE A 326 -6.22 -2.98 -5.13
N VAL A 327 -5.68 -3.93 -5.86
CA VAL A 327 -6.26 -5.28 -6.02
C VAL A 327 -5.66 -6.21 -4.98
N ASP A 328 -4.34 -6.39 -5.00
CA ASP A 328 -3.57 -7.12 -4.00
C ASP A 328 -2.32 -6.32 -3.59
N ASN A 329 -1.69 -6.72 -2.48
CA ASN A 329 -0.40 -6.24 -2.03
C ASN A 329 0.44 -7.37 -1.40
N HIS A 330 1.59 -7.01 -0.81
CA HIS A 330 2.50 -7.98 -0.19
C HIS A 330 1.95 -8.66 1.07
N ASP A 331 0.92 -8.10 1.72
CA ASP A 331 0.27 -8.69 2.90
C ASP A 331 -0.97 -9.50 2.56
N THR A 332 -1.66 -9.19 1.46
CA THR A 332 -2.84 -9.95 1.01
C THR A 332 -2.51 -11.14 0.13
N GLN A 333 -1.26 -11.20 -0.41
CA GLN A 333 -0.80 -12.33 -1.22
C GLN A 333 -0.80 -13.65 -0.44
N ARG A 334 -0.83 -14.76 -1.16
CA ARG A 334 -0.88 -16.12 -0.56
C ARG A 334 0.25 -16.36 0.43
N GLY A 335 -0.07 -16.98 1.58
CA GLY A 335 0.86 -17.33 2.65
C GLY A 335 1.18 -16.20 3.61
N GLN A 336 0.61 -15.02 3.48
CA GLN A 336 0.80 -13.90 4.39
C GLN A 336 -0.30 -13.80 5.44
N ALA A 337 -0.03 -13.01 6.51
CA ALA A 337 -0.91 -12.94 7.68
C ALA A 337 -2.30 -12.33 7.37
N LEU A 338 -2.38 -11.47 6.37
CA LEU A 338 -3.61 -10.83 5.90
C LEU A 338 -4.11 -11.44 4.58
N GLU A 339 -3.74 -12.71 4.30
CA GLU A 339 -4.11 -13.40 3.06
C GLU A 339 -5.59 -13.21 2.73
N SER A 340 -5.84 -12.46 1.68
CA SER A 340 -7.16 -12.15 1.13
C SER A 340 -7.08 -11.89 -0.38
N THR A 341 -6.25 -12.69 -1.05
CA THR A 341 -5.99 -12.56 -2.49
C THR A 341 -7.28 -12.54 -3.30
N VAL A 342 -7.37 -11.61 -4.24
CA VAL A 342 -8.42 -11.62 -5.28
C VAL A 342 -8.16 -12.81 -6.21
N GLU A 343 -9.17 -13.64 -6.44
CA GLU A 343 -9.05 -14.84 -7.28
C GLU A 343 -8.63 -14.47 -8.72
N GLU A 344 -7.74 -15.29 -9.30
CA GLU A 344 -7.08 -15.01 -10.59
C GLU A 344 -8.06 -14.67 -11.72
N TRP A 345 -9.23 -15.35 -11.76
CA TRP A 345 -10.24 -15.12 -12.80
C TRP A 345 -10.83 -13.69 -12.74
N PHE A 346 -10.86 -13.05 -11.56
CA PHE A 346 -11.46 -11.73 -11.37
C PHE A 346 -10.43 -10.60 -11.40
N LYS A 347 -9.12 -10.90 -11.27
CA LYS A 347 -8.06 -9.87 -11.29
C LYS A 347 -8.14 -8.92 -12.48
N PRO A 348 -8.36 -9.38 -13.73
CA PRO A 348 -8.53 -8.46 -14.86
C PRO A 348 -9.69 -7.48 -14.68
N ALA A 349 -10.82 -7.92 -14.17
CA ALA A 349 -11.98 -7.08 -13.87
C ALA A 349 -11.68 -6.11 -12.70
N ALA A 350 -11.04 -6.60 -11.64
CA ALA A 350 -10.64 -5.79 -10.49
C ALA A 350 -9.67 -4.67 -10.89
N TYR A 351 -8.67 -4.97 -11.73
CA TYR A 351 -7.77 -3.94 -12.26
C TYR A 351 -8.48 -2.97 -13.20
N ALA A 352 -9.43 -3.42 -14.04
CA ALA A 352 -10.24 -2.50 -14.84
C ALA A 352 -11.05 -1.53 -13.96
N LEU A 353 -11.63 -2.02 -12.83
CA LEU A 353 -12.38 -1.19 -11.87
C LEU A 353 -11.53 -0.10 -11.22
N ILE A 354 -10.27 -0.33 -10.92
CA ILE A 354 -9.41 0.68 -10.30
C ILE A 354 -8.64 1.53 -11.32
N LEU A 355 -8.28 0.99 -12.49
CA LEU A 355 -7.46 1.68 -13.49
C LEU A 355 -8.29 2.57 -14.43
N LEU A 356 -9.51 2.17 -14.81
CA LEU A 356 -10.25 2.80 -15.90
C LEU A 356 -11.35 3.76 -15.44
N ARG A 357 -11.57 3.89 -14.13
CA ARG A 357 -12.44 4.89 -13.52
C ARG A 357 -11.67 6.17 -13.21
N GLU A 358 -12.40 7.25 -12.93
CA GLU A 358 -11.75 8.56 -12.68
C GLU A 358 -11.26 8.72 -11.24
N ASP A 359 -11.86 7.99 -10.31
CA ASP A 359 -11.68 8.17 -8.87
C ASP A 359 -10.50 7.37 -8.31
N GLY A 360 -9.82 7.95 -7.33
CA GLY A 360 -8.72 7.33 -6.60
C GLY A 360 -7.38 7.28 -7.34
N LEU A 361 -6.32 6.96 -6.60
CA LEU A 361 -5.01 6.64 -7.14
C LEU A 361 -4.87 5.11 -7.18
N PRO A 362 -4.94 4.45 -8.35
CA PRO A 362 -4.73 3.01 -8.42
C PRO A 362 -3.26 2.66 -8.19
N CYS A 363 -3.03 1.62 -7.39
CA CYS A 363 -1.73 1.04 -7.11
C CYS A 363 -1.66 -0.38 -7.69
N LEU A 364 -0.78 -0.56 -8.67
CA LEU A 364 -0.48 -1.86 -9.27
C LEU A 364 0.43 -2.66 -8.34
N PHE A 365 0.17 -3.96 -8.19
CA PHE A 365 1.00 -4.84 -7.38
C PHE A 365 2.07 -5.55 -8.22
N TYR A 366 3.31 -5.56 -7.75
CA TYR A 366 4.46 -6.23 -8.39
C TYR A 366 4.17 -7.71 -8.68
N GLY A 367 3.60 -8.43 -7.68
CA GLY A 367 3.31 -9.84 -7.80
C GLY A 367 2.27 -10.17 -8.88
N ASP A 368 1.34 -9.26 -9.17
CA ASP A 368 0.40 -9.42 -10.27
C ASP A 368 1.03 -9.09 -11.63
N TYR A 369 1.93 -8.11 -11.67
CA TYR A 369 2.55 -7.70 -12.93
C TYR A 369 3.68 -8.62 -13.38
N TYR A 370 4.61 -8.98 -12.47
CA TYR A 370 5.78 -9.82 -12.78
C TYR A 370 5.62 -11.29 -12.41
N GLY A 371 4.60 -11.62 -11.63
CA GLY A 371 4.42 -12.95 -11.06
C GLY A 371 5.09 -13.11 -9.70
N ILE A 372 4.85 -14.22 -9.06
CA ILE A 372 5.43 -14.63 -7.77
C ILE A 372 6.06 -16.00 -7.97
N GLU A 373 7.32 -16.16 -7.52
CA GLU A 373 8.04 -17.44 -7.60
C GLU A 373 8.01 -18.20 -6.27
N GLY A 374 8.34 -19.49 -6.30
CA GLY A 374 8.52 -20.33 -5.12
C GLY A 374 7.29 -21.11 -4.67
N GLU A 375 7.10 -21.24 -3.35
CA GLU A 375 6.04 -22.07 -2.75
C GLU A 375 4.63 -21.55 -3.07
N PHE A 376 4.48 -20.22 -3.11
CA PHE A 376 3.21 -19.54 -3.36
C PHE A 376 3.16 -18.91 -4.76
N ALA A 377 3.76 -19.63 -5.73
CA ALA A 377 3.89 -19.15 -7.11
C ALA A 377 2.55 -18.72 -7.70
N GLN A 378 2.58 -17.60 -8.41
CA GLN A 378 1.47 -17.03 -9.17
C GLN A 378 1.98 -16.63 -10.55
N GLU A 379 1.21 -16.96 -11.59
CA GLU A 379 1.44 -16.49 -12.96
C GLU A 379 1.28 -14.97 -13.03
N ASN A 380 2.05 -14.32 -13.91
CA ASN A 380 1.91 -12.89 -14.15
C ASN A 380 0.67 -12.57 -14.99
N PHE A 381 0.16 -11.37 -14.84
CA PHE A 381 -0.94 -10.81 -15.65
C PHE A 381 -0.43 -9.72 -16.59
N GLN A 382 0.87 -9.69 -16.90
CA GLN A 382 1.53 -8.60 -17.61
C GLN A 382 0.82 -8.22 -18.91
N GLU A 383 0.50 -9.16 -19.79
CA GLU A 383 -0.12 -8.89 -21.09
C GLU A 383 -1.43 -8.11 -20.98
N ILE A 384 -2.30 -8.53 -20.05
CA ILE A 384 -3.58 -7.85 -19.84
C ILE A 384 -3.41 -6.52 -19.10
N LEU A 385 -2.48 -6.47 -18.15
CA LEU A 385 -2.18 -5.23 -17.41
C LEU A 385 -1.53 -4.17 -18.30
N ASP A 386 -0.66 -4.55 -19.24
CA ASP A 386 -0.12 -3.63 -20.25
C ASP A 386 -1.24 -2.97 -21.06
N THR A 387 -2.26 -3.75 -21.46
CA THR A 387 -3.42 -3.23 -22.19
C THR A 387 -4.27 -2.30 -21.34
N LEU A 388 -4.51 -2.66 -20.06
CA LEU A 388 -5.26 -1.81 -19.13
C LEU A 388 -4.51 -0.52 -18.78
N LEU A 389 -3.19 -0.58 -18.62
CA LEU A 389 -2.34 0.60 -18.40
C LEU A 389 -2.32 1.51 -19.62
N TYR A 390 -2.25 0.95 -20.83
CA TYR A 390 -2.42 1.70 -22.07
C TYR A 390 -3.79 2.41 -22.09
N ALA A 391 -4.87 1.69 -21.78
CA ALA A 391 -6.20 2.27 -21.75
C ALA A 391 -6.31 3.40 -20.71
N ARG A 392 -5.71 3.23 -19.52
CA ARG A 392 -5.65 4.28 -18.50
C ARG A 392 -4.90 5.52 -18.99
N LYS A 393 -3.72 5.29 -19.58
CA LYS A 393 -2.82 6.35 -20.04
C LYS A 393 -3.40 7.17 -21.19
N GLU A 394 -4.08 6.51 -22.14
CA GLU A 394 -4.47 7.12 -23.41
C GLU A 394 -5.99 7.35 -23.55
N LEU A 395 -6.84 6.51 -22.93
CA LEU A 395 -8.27 6.47 -23.22
C LEU A 395 -9.18 6.84 -22.05
N ALA A 396 -8.82 6.51 -20.79
CA ALA A 396 -9.69 6.65 -19.63
C ALA A 396 -9.81 8.11 -19.15
N TYR A 397 -10.34 8.98 -19.99
CA TYR A 397 -10.52 10.40 -19.75
C TYR A 397 -11.97 10.85 -20.00
N GLY A 398 -12.25 12.09 -19.60
CA GLY A 398 -13.55 12.72 -19.80
C GLY A 398 -14.59 12.29 -18.77
N GLU A 399 -15.84 12.62 -19.03
CA GLU A 399 -16.97 12.33 -18.13
C GLU A 399 -17.19 10.83 -17.99
N GLN A 400 -17.43 10.39 -16.75
CA GLN A 400 -17.78 9.00 -16.43
C GLN A 400 -19.28 8.85 -16.25
N THR A 401 -19.86 7.82 -16.87
CA THR A 401 -21.27 7.44 -16.68
C THR A 401 -21.35 5.98 -16.32
N ASP A 402 -21.95 5.67 -15.17
CA ASP A 402 -22.08 4.32 -14.62
C ASP A 402 -23.41 3.66 -15.00
N TYR A 403 -23.35 2.36 -15.33
CA TYR A 403 -24.49 1.48 -15.65
C TYR A 403 -24.45 0.27 -14.70
N PHE A 404 -24.68 0.53 -13.42
CA PHE A 404 -24.65 -0.47 -12.33
C PHE A 404 -26.09 -0.84 -11.94
N ASP A 405 -26.81 -1.50 -12.86
CA ASP A 405 -28.24 -1.80 -12.78
C ASP A 405 -28.57 -3.29 -12.91
N ASP A 406 -27.56 -4.16 -13.03
CA ASP A 406 -27.68 -5.61 -13.08
C ASP A 406 -26.64 -6.23 -12.13
N PRO A 407 -27.03 -7.04 -11.14
CA PRO A 407 -26.11 -7.60 -10.14
C PRO A 407 -24.98 -8.45 -10.71
N ASN A 408 -25.15 -9.01 -11.90
CA ASN A 408 -24.12 -9.85 -12.52
C ASN A 408 -23.49 -9.24 -13.78
N CYS A 409 -23.93 -8.03 -14.18
CA CYS A 409 -23.36 -7.34 -15.32
C CYS A 409 -23.38 -5.84 -15.10
N ILE A 410 -22.22 -5.24 -14.90
CA ILE A 410 -22.05 -3.79 -14.75
C ILE A 410 -21.21 -3.23 -15.90
N GLY A 411 -21.30 -1.93 -16.12
CA GLY A 411 -20.46 -1.23 -17.07
C GLY A 411 -20.37 0.26 -16.78
N TRP A 412 -19.46 0.94 -17.44
CA TRP A 412 -19.34 2.40 -17.43
C TRP A 412 -18.73 2.88 -18.74
N THR A 413 -18.91 4.17 -18.99
CA THR A 413 -18.28 4.84 -20.13
C THR A 413 -17.41 5.98 -19.67
N ARG A 414 -16.39 6.32 -20.47
CA ARG A 414 -15.58 7.54 -20.37
C ARG A 414 -15.65 8.27 -21.72
N SER A 415 -16.00 9.54 -21.69
CA SER A 415 -16.27 10.29 -22.93
C SER A 415 -15.04 10.63 -23.77
N GLY A 416 -13.82 10.32 -23.25
CA GLY A 416 -12.57 10.75 -23.85
C GLY A 416 -12.21 12.21 -23.52
N ASN A 417 -10.98 12.61 -23.82
CA ASN A 417 -10.54 14.01 -23.79
C ASN A 417 -10.78 14.68 -25.15
N GLU A 418 -10.51 15.99 -25.27
CA GLU A 418 -10.68 16.74 -26.53
C GLU A 418 -9.91 16.06 -27.68
N GLY A 419 -10.61 15.38 -28.60
CA GLY A 419 -10.05 14.66 -29.74
C GLY A 419 -9.55 13.24 -29.45
N GLY A 420 -9.69 12.74 -28.24
CA GLY A 420 -9.35 11.37 -27.84
C GLY A 420 -10.51 10.40 -28.01
N ALA A 421 -10.21 9.12 -28.18
CA ALA A 421 -11.21 8.06 -28.29
C ALA A 421 -11.95 7.87 -26.94
N PRO A 422 -13.25 7.55 -26.98
CA PRO A 422 -14.01 7.20 -25.79
C PRO A 422 -13.72 5.76 -25.37
N LEU A 423 -14.12 5.41 -24.15
CA LEU A 423 -13.97 4.09 -23.57
C LEU A 423 -15.30 3.60 -23.01
N ALA A 424 -15.64 2.33 -23.26
CA ALA A 424 -16.69 1.63 -22.56
C ALA A 424 -16.13 0.36 -21.94
N VAL A 425 -16.53 0.06 -20.69
CA VAL A 425 -16.10 -1.15 -19.99
C VAL A 425 -17.33 -1.93 -19.56
N THR A 426 -17.29 -3.25 -19.75
CA THR A 426 -18.35 -4.16 -19.32
C THR A 426 -17.73 -5.31 -18.54
N ILE A 427 -18.30 -5.64 -17.39
CA ILE A 427 -17.86 -6.74 -16.51
C ILE A 427 -19.02 -7.67 -16.22
N SER A 428 -18.77 -8.97 -16.31
CA SER A 428 -19.68 -10.01 -15.82
C SER A 428 -18.97 -10.94 -14.84
N ASN A 429 -19.62 -11.26 -13.72
CA ASN A 429 -19.17 -12.27 -12.76
C ASN A 429 -19.93 -13.61 -12.89
N ASP A 430 -20.79 -13.75 -13.92
CA ASP A 430 -21.58 -14.94 -14.20
C ASP A 430 -21.51 -15.27 -15.70
N ALA A 431 -22.62 -15.57 -16.33
CA ALA A 431 -22.76 -15.90 -17.75
C ALA A 431 -22.38 -14.71 -18.65
N ALA A 432 -22.11 -15.01 -19.92
CA ALA A 432 -21.96 -13.99 -20.95
C ALA A 432 -23.21 -13.09 -21.00
N ASN A 433 -23.01 -11.78 -21.12
CA ASN A 433 -24.06 -10.77 -21.06
C ASN A 433 -23.72 -9.57 -21.98
N SER A 434 -24.53 -8.55 -21.98
CA SER A 434 -24.24 -7.27 -22.62
C SER A 434 -24.84 -6.12 -21.84
N LYS A 435 -24.23 -4.92 -21.97
CA LYS A 435 -24.72 -3.70 -21.36
C LYS A 435 -24.99 -2.66 -22.42
N SER A 436 -26.24 -2.16 -22.47
CA SER A 436 -26.57 -1.00 -23.30
C SER A 436 -26.08 0.26 -22.64
N MET A 437 -25.18 0.99 -23.29
CA MET A 437 -24.55 2.19 -22.73
C MET A 437 -24.46 3.29 -23.75
N GLU A 438 -24.64 4.54 -23.31
CA GLU A 438 -24.45 5.74 -24.11
C GLU A 438 -22.97 6.12 -24.12
N ILE A 439 -22.38 6.19 -25.32
CA ILE A 439 -21.01 6.64 -25.53
C ILE A 439 -20.95 8.06 -26.10
N GLY A 440 -22.10 8.58 -26.54
CA GLY A 440 -22.28 9.90 -27.09
C GLY A 440 -22.55 9.92 -28.59
N SER A 441 -23.46 10.82 -29.02
CA SER A 441 -23.90 10.94 -30.43
C SER A 441 -22.76 11.38 -31.38
N ASP A 442 -21.69 11.96 -30.89
CA ASP A 442 -20.50 12.31 -31.68
C ASP A 442 -19.81 11.04 -32.27
N TRP A 443 -20.07 9.88 -31.69
CA TRP A 443 -19.54 8.59 -32.09
C TRP A 443 -20.54 7.74 -32.89
N ALA A 444 -21.69 8.30 -33.30
CA ALA A 444 -22.68 7.62 -34.09
C ALA A 444 -22.09 7.01 -35.37
N GLY A 445 -22.40 5.72 -35.62
CA GLY A 445 -21.89 4.97 -36.75
C GLY A 445 -20.45 4.47 -36.62
N GLN A 446 -19.73 4.81 -35.55
CA GLN A 446 -18.40 4.26 -35.28
C GLN A 446 -18.48 2.83 -34.74
N THR A 447 -17.47 2.03 -35.06
CA THR A 447 -17.35 0.64 -34.63
C THR A 447 -16.32 0.49 -33.53
N PHE A 448 -16.73 -0.13 -32.42
CA PHE A 448 -15.93 -0.39 -31.25
C PHE A 448 -15.45 -1.84 -31.22
N TYR A 449 -14.26 -2.07 -30.69
CA TYR A 449 -13.58 -3.35 -30.52
C TYR A 449 -13.17 -3.53 -29.07
N ASP A 450 -13.26 -4.77 -28.57
CA ASP A 450 -12.68 -5.13 -27.26
C ASP A 450 -11.16 -5.24 -27.38
N ILE A 451 -10.44 -4.29 -26.79
CA ILE A 451 -8.97 -4.24 -26.84
C ILE A 451 -8.31 -5.32 -25.98
N LEU A 452 -9.04 -5.94 -25.04
CA LEU A 452 -8.57 -7.11 -24.29
C LEU A 452 -8.68 -8.40 -25.09
N GLY A 453 -9.48 -8.40 -26.17
CA GLY A 453 -9.69 -9.56 -27.02
C GLY A 453 -10.54 -10.67 -26.40
N ASN A 454 -11.21 -10.42 -25.27
CA ASN A 454 -12.07 -11.38 -24.59
C ASN A 454 -13.42 -11.59 -25.31
N CYS A 455 -13.81 -10.61 -26.12
CA CYS A 455 -14.97 -10.67 -26.99
C CYS A 455 -14.57 -10.37 -28.43
N SER A 456 -14.91 -11.26 -29.37
CA SER A 456 -14.57 -11.09 -30.78
C SER A 456 -15.60 -10.28 -31.58
N ASP A 457 -16.75 -9.95 -30.98
CA ASP A 457 -17.79 -9.14 -31.59
C ASP A 457 -17.36 -7.69 -31.73
N THR A 458 -18.05 -6.94 -32.58
CA THR A 458 -17.90 -5.50 -32.71
C THR A 458 -19.20 -4.81 -32.39
N VAL A 459 -19.13 -3.59 -31.86
CA VAL A 459 -20.31 -2.79 -31.53
C VAL A 459 -20.33 -1.54 -32.42
N THR A 460 -21.43 -1.35 -33.17
CA THR A 460 -21.64 -0.10 -33.91
C THR A 460 -22.63 0.76 -33.13
N VAL A 461 -22.21 1.95 -32.81
CA VAL A 461 -23.00 2.96 -32.06
C VAL A 461 -24.11 3.50 -32.95
N ASP A 462 -25.33 3.59 -32.42
CA ASP A 462 -26.50 4.07 -33.15
C ASP A 462 -26.51 5.62 -33.32
N GLU A 463 -27.60 6.13 -33.96
CA GLU A 463 -27.73 7.58 -34.24
C GLU A 463 -27.87 8.44 -32.98
N ASP A 464 -28.31 7.85 -31.87
CA ASP A 464 -28.48 8.51 -30.57
C ASP A 464 -27.24 8.38 -29.67
N GLY A 465 -26.19 7.65 -30.11
CA GLY A 465 -24.94 7.47 -29.39
C GLY A 465 -24.91 6.23 -28.47
N TRP A 466 -25.84 5.31 -28.62
CA TRP A 466 -25.93 4.08 -27.82
C TRP A 466 -25.32 2.86 -28.53
N GLY A 467 -24.77 1.97 -27.72
CA GLY A 467 -24.28 0.65 -28.17
C GLY A 467 -24.58 -0.43 -27.14
N ASP A 468 -24.81 -1.68 -27.64
CA ASP A 468 -24.91 -2.86 -26.79
C ASP A 468 -23.54 -3.53 -26.71
N PHE A 469 -22.84 -3.34 -25.59
CA PHE A 469 -21.47 -3.79 -25.36
C PHE A 469 -21.43 -5.17 -24.69
N PRO A 470 -21.11 -6.24 -25.42
CA PRO A 470 -21.10 -7.59 -24.86
C PRO A 470 -19.88 -7.83 -23.96
N VAL A 471 -20.01 -8.85 -23.11
CA VAL A 471 -18.93 -9.38 -22.27
C VAL A 471 -19.06 -10.89 -22.18
N SER A 472 -17.94 -11.60 -22.21
CA SER A 472 -17.90 -13.04 -22.04
C SER A 472 -18.21 -13.47 -20.61
N GLU A 473 -18.50 -14.75 -20.39
CA GLU A 473 -18.71 -15.34 -19.06
C GLU A 473 -17.51 -15.05 -18.16
N LYS A 474 -17.76 -14.56 -16.92
CA LYS A 474 -16.74 -14.26 -15.89
C LYS A 474 -15.54 -13.50 -16.44
N SER A 475 -15.82 -12.38 -17.08
CA SER A 475 -14.82 -11.64 -17.85
C SER A 475 -15.03 -10.13 -17.75
N VAL A 476 -14.09 -9.40 -18.34
CA VAL A 476 -14.15 -7.96 -18.59
C VAL A 476 -13.87 -7.71 -20.07
N SER A 477 -14.56 -6.75 -20.67
CA SER A 477 -14.30 -6.24 -22.01
C SER A 477 -14.10 -4.73 -21.95
N VAL A 478 -13.10 -4.22 -22.68
CA VAL A 478 -12.74 -2.81 -22.76
C VAL A 478 -12.85 -2.37 -24.21
N TRP A 479 -13.84 -1.56 -24.48
CA TRP A 479 -14.28 -1.19 -25.82
C TRP A 479 -13.81 0.22 -26.19
N THR A 480 -13.16 0.36 -27.33
CA THR A 480 -12.83 1.64 -27.95
C THR A 480 -12.82 1.52 -29.47
N ILE A 481 -12.68 2.64 -30.18
CA ILE A 481 -12.53 2.65 -31.63
C ILE A 481 -11.09 2.27 -32.00
N GLN A 482 -10.90 1.74 -33.20
CA GLN A 482 -9.58 1.51 -33.77
C GLN A 482 -9.08 2.82 -34.41
N ASP A 483 -7.84 3.21 -34.12
CA ASP A 483 -7.18 4.36 -34.74
C ASP A 483 -6.98 4.20 -36.26
#